data_5d66f4993db42578b8e0bb4bae3a8a2d
#
_entry.id   5d66f4993db42578b8e0bb4bae3a8a2d
#
_cell.length_a   1.000
_cell.length_b   1.000
_cell.length_c   1.000
_cell.angle_alpha   90.00
_cell.angle_beta   90.00
_cell.angle_gamma   90.00
#
_symmetry.space_group_name_H-M   'P 1'
#
loop_
_entity.id
_entity.type
_entity.pdbx_description
1 polymer ?
#
loop_
_entity_poly.entity_id
_entity_poly.type
_entity_poly.pdbx_seq_one_letter_code
_entity_poly.pdbx_strand_id
1 'polypeptide(L)'
;MTAAAPASPVTARSIHKTFHRDTGETVKALDDVSFEARHGTVTALVGPDGAGKTTILRLMAGLMAAESGELKVLGIDVAADPQAVQNRIGYMPQKFGLYEDLSVQQNLDLYADLHGITPDQRREIYPRLMDMTNLGRFTERLAGKLSGGMKQKLGLACTLVRSPELLLLDEPTVGVDPLSRRELWQIVLKLVREDGLTVVVSTSYLDEAEFCDHAVVMHLGKVLAQGKPDEITARAKGNVFIAKPQDGMNARSLQARLFRHDGVVDAVPEAGKVRIVRQPGFNGKLSVDGRPVALTATPPRFEDGFMVLFSAVAGEGHSSSLELQRAADAARKDEISVEVHDLVRMFGDFAAVNHVSFLVKRGEIYGLLGPNGAGKSTTFRMLCGLIPATSGTLRVAGADLRTARAEARQNLGYVAQKFSLYGDLSVDENLDFFASAYGLRGAKKRERIDWSKQQFELGELATLPSGQLPGGFKQRLAMAAALLHEPDILFLDEATSGADPLARREFWGRITALSEQGVTVIVTTHFMEEAEYCDRIMIMDAGRNLAEGTPADIRGHAKPQDGREPNMEDAFIAIVEESRSAAETRGKAA
;
A
#
# COMPACT_ATOMS: atom_id res chain seq x y z
N MET A 1 -9.02 33.31 -37.82
CA MET A 1 -9.70 33.07 -36.53
C MET A 1 -9.07 31.85 -35.94
N THR A 2 -8.15 32.03 -34.99
CA THR A 2 -7.59 30.95 -34.19
C THR A 2 -8.73 30.39 -33.34
N ALA A 3 -9.10 29.14 -33.58
CA ALA A 3 -10.05 28.43 -32.71
C ALA A 3 -9.53 28.51 -31.28
N ALA A 4 -10.33 29.05 -30.37
CA ALA A 4 -10.01 29.05 -28.95
C ALA A 4 -9.76 27.61 -28.54
N ALA A 5 -8.63 27.33 -27.87
CA ALA A 5 -8.35 26.00 -27.32
C ALA A 5 -9.57 25.57 -26.49
N PRO A 6 -10.04 24.31 -26.62
CA PRO A 6 -11.17 23.83 -25.85
C PRO A 6 -10.88 24.04 -24.37
N ALA A 7 -11.87 24.59 -23.64
CA ALA A 7 -11.72 24.88 -22.22
C ALA A 7 -11.37 23.62 -21.45
N SER A 8 -10.41 23.68 -20.51
CA SER A 8 -9.98 22.55 -19.70
C SER A 8 -11.18 21.86 -19.01
N PRO A 9 -11.30 20.51 -19.04
CA PRO A 9 -12.40 19.78 -18.40
C PRO A 9 -12.48 20.03 -16.90
N VAL A 10 -11.37 20.31 -16.25
CA VAL A 10 -11.30 20.71 -14.85
C VAL A 10 -10.42 21.94 -14.72
N THR A 11 -10.94 22.97 -14.07
CA THR A 11 -10.19 24.16 -13.68
C THR A 11 -10.48 24.45 -12.21
N ALA A 12 -9.45 24.34 -11.37
CA ALA A 12 -9.48 24.70 -9.95
C ALA A 12 -8.57 25.90 -9.73
N ARG A 13 -9.06 26.96 -9.09
CA ARG A 13 -8.30 28.17 -8.78
C ARG A 13 -8.52 28.59 -7.35
N SER A 14 -7.44 28.63 -6.57
CA SER A 14 -7.39 29.06 -5.17
C SER A 14 -8.49 28.42 -4.32
N ILE A 15 -8.61 27.08 -4.41
CA ILE A 15 -9.63 26.33 -3.68
C ILE A 15 -9.23 26.19 -2.22
N HIS A 16 -10.17 26.57 -1.33
CA HIS A 16 -10.04 26.41 0.11
C HIS A 16 -11.16 25.52 0.66
N LYS A 17 -10.81 24.65 1.61
CA LYS A 17 -11.76 23.82 2.35
C LYS A 17 -11.24 23.48 3.73
N THR A 18 -12.05 23.73 4.74
CA THR A 18 -11.75 23.49 6.15
C THR A 18 -12.79 22.52 6.74
N PHE A 19 -12.38 21.68 7.65
CA PHE A 19 -13.27 20.83 8.44
C PHE A 19 -13.08 21.15 9.93
N HIS A 20 -14.20 21.22 10.65
CA HIS A 20 -14.23 21.35 12.09
C HIS A 20 -14.44 19.95 12.69
N ARG A 21 -13.54 19.52 13.54
CA ARG A 21 -13.68 18.27 14.30
C ARG A 21 -14.54 18.49 15.55
N ASP A 22 -15.17 17.45 16.04
CA ASP A 22 -15.97 17.51 17.30
C ASP A 22 -15.12 17.92 18.51
N THR A 23 -13.81 17.79 18.42
CA THR A 23 -12.83 18.25 19.40
C THR A 23 -12.61 19.76 19.41
N GLY A 24 -13.24 20.53 18.49
CA GLY A 24 -13.01 21.95 18.29
C GLY A 24 -11.77 22.29 17.43
N GLU A 25 -10.99 21.28 17.02
CA GLU A 25 -9.85 21.46 16.15
C GLU A 25 -10.31 21.76 14.71
N THR A 26 -9.65 22.72 14.07
CA THR A 26 -9.91 23.12 12.68
C THR A 26 -8.81 22.57 11.78
N VAL A 27 -9.19 21.75 10.79
CA VAL A 27 -8.27 21.15 9.83
C VAL A 27 -8.50 21.77 8.44
N LYS A 28 -7.49 22.46 7.93
CA LYS A 28 -7.47 22.95 6.55
C LYS A 28 -7.17 21.76 5.61
N ALA A 29 -8.21 21.22 4.98
CA ALA A 29 -8.06 20.10 4.05
C ALA A 29 -7.57 20.56 2.67
N LEU A 30 -7.88 21.80 2.26
CA LEU A 30 -7.36 22.45 1.07
C LEU A 30 -7.03 23.91 1.42
N ASP A 31 -5.85 24.37 1.01
CA ASP A 31 -5.31 25.69 1.28
C ASP A 31 -4.64 26.23 0.01
N ASP A 32 -5.38 27.02 -0.79
CA ASP A 32 -4.95 27.60 -2.07
C ASP A 32 -4.59 26.58 -3.16
N VAL A 33 -5.46 25.58 -3.36
CA VAL A 33 -5.23 24.55 -4.39
C VAL A 33 -5.65 25.05 -5.77
N SER A 34 -4.69 25.02 -6.71
CA SER A 34 -4.90 25.43 -8.10
C SER A 34 -4.28 24.45 -9.06
N PHE A 35 -5.07 23.90 -10.01
CA PHE A 35 -4.59 23.04 -11.09
C PHE A 35 -5.62 22.96 -12.23
N GLU A 36 -5.20 22.38 -13.36
CA GLU A 36 -6.06 22.12 -14.51
C GLU A 36 -5.85 20.68 -15.01
N ALA A 37 -6.95 20.03 -15.45
CA ALA A 37 -6.88 18.76 -16.19
C ALA A 37 -7.19 19.04 -17.67
N ARG A 38 -6.47 18.35 -18.58
CA ARG A 38 -6.62 18.50 -20.03
C ARG A 38 -7.54 17.43 -20.61
N HIS A 39 -8.19 17.74 -21.73
CA HIS A 39 -9.03 16.77 -22.45
C HIS A 39 -8.24 15.54 -22.90
N GLY A 40 -8.86 14.36 -22.73
CA GLY A 40 -8.31 13.09 -23.21
C GLY A 40 -6.97 12.72 -22.58
N THR A 41 -6.73 13.16 -21.34
CA THR A 41 -5.50 12.87 -20.58
C THR A 41 -5.82 12.31 -19.21
N VAL A 42 -4.81 11.67 -18.59
CA VAL A 42 -4.82 11.25 -17.19
C VAL A 42 -4.08 12.27 -16.34
N THR A 43 -4.75 12.87 -15.38
CA THR A 43 -4.13 13.74 -14.35
C THR A 43 -4.11 13.01 -13.01
N ALA A 44 -2.92 12.82 -12.44
CA ALA A 44 -2.74 12.21 -11.12
C ALA A 44 -2.70 13.29 -10.01
N LEU A 45 -3.48 13.10 -8.96
CA LEU A 45 -3.34 13.79 -7.68
C LEU A 45 -2.52 12.89 -6.75
N VAL A 46 -1.27 13.26 -6.50
CA VAL A 46 -0.29 12.41 -5.80
C VAL A 46 0.06 13.03 -4.46
N GLY A 47 0.13 12.24 -3.42
CA GLY A 47 0.54 12.73 -2.10
C GLY A 47 0.18 11.77 -0.96
N PRO A 48 0.70 12.03 0.26
CA PRO A 48 0.42 11.21 1.42
C PRO A 48 -1.06 11.26 1.84
N ASP A 49 -1.40 10.42 2.81
CA ASP A 49 -2.69 10.48 3.48
C ASP A 49 -2.89 11.84 4.14
N GLY A 50 -4.10 12.39 4.02
CA GLY A 50 -4.38 13.74 4.52
C GLY A 50 -3.90 14.89 3.63
N ALA A 51 -3.30 14.62 2.47
CA ALA A 51 -2.87 15.68 1.52
C ALA A 51 -4.03 16.48 0.89
N GLY A 52 -5.28 16.00 1.02
CA GLY A 52 -6.47 16.68 0.45
C GLY A 52 -6.99 16.06 -0.85
N LYS A 53 -6.39 14.95 -1.34
CA LYS A 53 -6.74 14.28 -2.60
C LYS A 53 -8.24 13.93 -2.72
N THR A 54 -8.75 13.17 -1.75
CA THR A 54 -10.18 12.81 -1.70
C THR A 54 -11.09 14.04 -1.57
N THR A 55 -10.66 15.06 -0.83
CA THR A 55 -11.44 16.29 -0.65
C THR A 55 -11.63 17.01 -1.98
N ILE A 56 -10.56 17.23 -2.75
CA ILE A 56 -10.67 17.90 -4.05
C ILE A 56 -11.46 17.06 -5.07
N LEU A 57 -11.34 15.72 -5.07
CA LEU A 57 -12.16 14.83 -5.91
C LEU A 57 -13.64 14.95 -5.58
N ARG A 58 -14.01 14.99 -4.29
CA ARG A 58 -15.40 15.17 -3.85
C ARG A 58 -15.96 16.55 -4.21
N LEU A 59 -15.13 17.61 -4.15
CA LEU A 59 -15.52 18.92 -4.63
C LEU A 59 -15.79 18.89 -6.13
N MET A 60 -14.89 18.31 -6.94
CA MET A 60 -15.08 18.14 -8.39
C MET A 60 -16.33 17.33 -8.73
N ALA A 61 -16.65 16.31 -7.91
CA ALA A 61 -17.84 15.50 -8.07
C ALA A 61 -19.14 16.22 -7.61
N GLY A 62 -19.06 17.45 -7.13
CA GLY A 62 -20.24 18.17 -6.65
C GLY A 62 -20.88 17.55 -5.39
N LEU A 63 -20.12 16.75 -4.62
CA LEU A 63 -20.58 16.09 -3.39
C LEU A 63 -20.40 16.98 -2.16
N MET A 64 -19.66 18.06 -2.28
CA MET A 64 -19.48 19.10 -1.27
C MET A 64 -19.12 20.43 -1.93
N ALA A 65 -19.30 21.54 -1.20
CA ALA A 65 -18.95 22.88 -1.67
C ALA A 65 -17.58 23.31 -1.14
N ALA A 66 -16.81 24.02 -1.96
CA ALA A 66 -15.63 24.76 -1.52
C ALA A 66 -16.06 25.93 -0.61
N GLU A 67 -15.17 26.39 0.26
CA GLU A 67 -15.39 27.59 1.08
C GLU A 67 -15.11 28.88 0.27
N SER A 68 -14.07 28.79 -0.57
CA SER A 68 -13.72 29.87 -1.51
C SER A 68 -12.93 29.32 -2.68
N GLY A 69 -12.74 30.16 -3.70
CA GLY A 69 -12.09 29.80 -4.95
C GLY A 69 -13.08 29.50 -6.07
N GLU A 70 -12.57 29.23 -7.25
CA GLU A 70 -13.35 28.92 -8.45
C GLU A 70 -13.09 27.46 -8.89
N LEU A 71 -14.14 26.63 -8.96
CA LEU A 71 -14.06 25.25 -9.43
C LEU A 71 -15.04 25.05 -10.59
N LYS A 72 -14.51 24.81 -11.78
CA LYS A 72 -15.28 24.44 -12.97
C LYS A 72 -14.95 23.02 -13.40
N VAL A 73 -16.00 22.26 -13.68
CA VAL A 73 -15.93 20.89 -14.21
C VAL A 73 -16.78 20.83 -15.48
N LEU A 74 -16.17 20.42 -16.60
CA LEU A 74 -16.79 20.39 -17.93
C LEU A 74 -17.43 21.75 -18.32
N GLY A 75 -16.79 22.85 -17.91
CA GLY A 75 -17.26 24.21 -18.12
C GLY A 75 -18.38 24.68 -17.18
N ILE A 76 -18.87 23.81 -16.28
CA ILE A 76 -19.93 24.10 -15.32
C ILE A 76 -19.30 24.55 -14.00
N ASP A 77 -19.77 25.63 -13.42
CA ASP A 77 -19.43 26.04 -12.06
C ASP A 77 -20.08 25.06 -11.07
N VAL A 78 -19.23 24.31 -10.35
CA VAL A 78 -19.69 23.25 -9.44
C VAL A 78 -20.54 23.79 -8.29
N ALA A 79 -20.27 25.03 -7.83
CA ALA A 79 -21.04 25.63 -6.75
C ALA A 79 -22.44 26.08 -7.23
N ALA A 80 -22.56 26.47 -8.49
CA ALA A 80 -23.82 26.93 -9.08
C ALA A 80 -24.74 25.76 -9.46
N ASP A 81 -24.21 24.69 -10.08
CA ASP A 81 -25.01 23.57 -10.54
C ASP A 81 -24.25 22.20 -10.35
N PRO A 82 -24.17 21.70 -9.11
CA PRO A 82 -23.53 20.42 -8.85
C PRO A 82 -24.22 19.23 -9.52
N GLN A 83 -25.54 19.29 -9.71
CA GLN A 83 -26.31 18.23 -10.35
C GLN A 83 -25.99 18.09 -11.85
N ALA A 84 -25.82 19.21 -12.55
CA ALA A 84 -25.39 19.19 -13.94
C ALA A 84 -24.01 18.56 -14.09
N VAL A 85 -23.08 18.80 -13.14
CA VAL A 85 -21.78 18.14 -13.10
C VAL A 85 -21.94 16.63 -12.87
N GLN A 86 -22.66 16.23 -11.81
CA GLN A 86 -22.91 14.82 -11.47
C GLN A 86 -23.53 14.05 -12.64
N ASN A 87 -24.32 14.72 -13.44
CA ASN A 87 -24.97 14.13 -14.60
C ASN A 87 -23.99 13.79 -15.75
N ARG A 88 -22.77 14.30 -15.77
CA ARG A 88 -21.79 14.14 -16.85
C ARG A 88 -20.50 13.45 -16.43
N ILE A 89 -20.30 13.23 -15.14
CA ILE A 89 -19.09 12.61 -14.61
C ILE A 89 -19.35 11.16 -14.14
N GLY A 90 -18.29 10.37 -14.07
CA GLY A 90 -18.23 9.14 -13.29
C GLY A 90 -17.35 9.38 -12.07
N TYR A 91 -17.81 9.02 -10.88
CA TYR A 91 -17.00 9.09 -9.65
C TYR A 91 -16.92 7.72 -8.99
N MET A 92 -15.72 7.22 -8.85
CA MET A 92 -15.41 5.98 -8.15
C MET A 92 -14.70 6.32 -6.84
N PRO A 93 -15.39 6.28 -5.69
CA PRO A 93 -14.78 6.55 -4.39
C PRO A 93 -13.86 5.40 -3.95
N GLN A 94 -12.93 5.66 -3.05
CA GLN A 94 -11.98 4.67 -2.50
C GLN A 94 -12.67 3.41 -1.97
N LYS A 95 -13.83 3.56 -1.32
CA LYS A 95 -14.73 2.45 -0.96
C LYS A 95 -15.95 2.52 -1.85
N PHE A 96 -15.91 1.79 -2.95
CA PHE A 96 -17.05 1.74 -3.85
C PHE A 96 -18.22 0.98 -3.21
N GLY A 97 -19.43 1.53 -3.35
CA GLY A 97 -20.65 1.03 -2.73
C GLY A 97 -21.26 -0.16 -3.47
N LEU A 98 -20.48 -1.23 -3.74
CA LEU A 98 -21.04 -2.47 -4.26
C LEU A 98 -21.92 -3.14 -3.21
N TYR A 99 -23.07 -3.62 -3.66
CA TYR A 99 -23.94 -4.45 -2.84
C TYR A 99 -23.43 -5.88 -2.89
N GLU A 100 -22.82 -6.33 -1.79
CA GLU A 100 -22.12 -7.62 -1.72
C GLU A 100 -23.05 -8.83 -1.88
N ASP A 101 -24.32 -8.69 -1.52
CA ASP A 101 -25.38 -9.70 -1.65
C ASP A 101 -25.98 -9.75 -3.06
N LEU A 102 -25.66 -8.81 -3.93
CA LEU A 102 -26.07 -8.81 -5.33
C LEU A 102 -24.98 -9.43 -6.21
N SER A 103 -25.40 -10.06 -7.32
CA SER A 103 -24.47 -10.57 -8.33
C SER A 103 -23.79 -9.43 -9.11
N VAL A 104 -22.78 -9.78 -9.91
CA VAL A 104 -22.13 -8.84 -10.84
C VAL A 104 -23.17 -8.17 -11.73
N GLN A 105 -24.06 -8.97 -12.36
CA GLN A 105 -25.13 -8.47 -13.22
C GLN A 105 -26.09 -7.56 -12.46
N GLN A 106 -26.55 -7.97 -11.29
CA GLN A 106 -27.49 -7.20 -10.48
C GLN A 106 -26.91 -5.86 -9.99
N ASN A 107 -25.60 -5.81 -9.68
CA ASN A 107 -24.94 -4.54 -9.37
C ASN A 107 -24.96 -3.61 -10.58
N LEU A 108 -24.62 -4.11 -11.78
CA LEU A 108 -24.69 -3.29 -13.00
C LEU A 108 -26.09 -2.81 -13.31
N ASP A 109 -27.09 -3.67 -13.16
CA ASP A 109 -28.50 -3.33 -13.39
C ASP A 109 -28.96 -2.23 -12.42
N LEU A 110 -28.59 -2.34 -11.15
CA LEU A 110 -28.91 -1.33 -10.15
C LEU A 110 -28.32 0.04 -10.51
N TYR A 111 -27.02 0.09 -10.87
CA TYR A 111 -26.40 1.36 -11.28
C TYR A 111 -26.99 1.90 -12.58
N ALA A 112 -27.34 1.03 -13.53
CA ALA A 112 -28.05 1.42 -14.75
C ALA A 112 -29.44 2.00 -14.47
N ASP A 113 -30.20 1.39 -13.54
CA ASP A 113 -31.51 1.89 -13.09
C ASP A 113 -31.39 3.26 -12.45
N LEU A 114 -30.42 3.44 -11.53
CA LEU A 114 -30.16 4.72 -10.85
C LEU A 114 -29.82 5.85 -11.85
N HIS A 115 -29.23 5.50 -12.98
CA HIS A 115 -28.88 6.46 -14.04
C HIS A 115 -29.91 6.54 -15.17
N GLY A 116 -31.02 5.83 -15.07
CA GLY A 116 -32.08 5.86 -16.10
C GLY A 116 -31.69 5.24 -17.43
N ILE A 117 -30.72 4.32 -17.46
CA ILE A 117 -30.27 3.63 -18.67
C ILE A 117 -31.31 2.60 -19.10
N THR A 118 -31.85 2.76 -20.28
CA THR A 118 -32.89 1.90 -20.81
C THR A 118 -32.38 0.47 -21.10
N PRO A 119 -33.26 -0.55 -21.15
CA PRO A 119 -32.86 -1.92 -21.48
C PRO A 119 -32.16 -2.05 -22.84
N ASP A 120 -32.55 -1.21 -23.82
CA ASP A 120 -31.91 -1.21 -25.13
C ASP A 120 -30.46 -0.69 -25.06
N GLN A 121 -30.25 0.41 -24.35
CA GLN A 121 -28.91 0.94 -24.11
C GLN A 121 -28.02 -0.06 -23.32
N ARG A 122 -28.59 -0.80 -22.35
CA ARG A 122 -27.84 -1.83 -21.61
C ARG A 122 -27.36 -2.94 -22.52
N ARG A 123 -28.17 -3.37 -23.49
CA ARG A 123 -27.77 -4.40 -24.48
C ARG A 123 -26.57 -3.99 -25.33
N GLU A 124 -26.37 -2.70 -25.51
CA GLU A 124 -25.24 -2.14 -26.25
C GLU A 124 -24.00 -1.95 -25.36
N ILE A 125 -24.19 -1.46 -24.14
CA ILE A 125 -23.09 -1.07 -23.21
C ILE A 125 -22.51 -2.30 -22.48
N TYR A 126 -23.35 -3.20 -21.98
CA TYR A 126 -22.90 -4.31 -21.11
C TYR A 126 -21.89 -5.26 -21.75
N PRO A 127 -22.04 -5.70 -23.01
CA PRO A 127 -21.03 -6.56 -23.62
C PRO A 127 -19.64 -5.94 -23.60
N ARG A 128 -19.54 -4.63 -23.89
CA ARG A 128 -18.27 -3.89 -23.87
C ARG A 128 -17.68 -3.80 -22.46
N LEU A 129 -18.50 -3.48 -21.45
CA LEU A 129 -18.04 -3.40 -20.07
C LEU A 129 -17.59 -4.76 -19.55
N MET A 130 -18.31 -5.84 -19.89
CA MET A 130 -17.97 -7.20 -19.50
C MET A 130 -16.67 -7.70 -20.14
N ASP A 131 -16.48 -7.41 -21.42
CA ASP A 131 -15.26 -7.75 -22.15
C ASP A 131 -14.05 -6.99 -21.57
N MET A 132 -14.18 -5.65 -21.44
CA MET A 132 -13.13 -4.79 -20.92
C MET A 132 -12.67 -5.18 -19.51
N THR A 133 -13.60 -5.58 -18.64
CA THR A 133 -13.31 -5.94 -17.23
C THR A 133 -13.03 -7.43 -17.03
N ASN A 134 -13.23 -8.24 -18.08
CA ASN A 134 -13.16 -9.71 -18.04
C ASN A 134 -14.09 -10.32 -16.97
N LEU A 135 -15.25 -9.70 -16.73
CA LEU A 135 -16.24 -10.15 -15.76
C LEU A 135 -17.37 -10.98 -16.39
N GLY A 136 -17.44 -11.13 -17.72
CA GLY A 136 -18.52 -11.79 -18.42
C GLY A 136 -18.82 -13.23 -17.98
N ARG A 137 -17.78 -13.98 -17.54
CA ARG A 137 -17.94 -15.34 -17.00
C ARG A 137 -18.39 -15.38 -15.52
N PHE A 138 -18.55 -14.25 -14.87
CA PHE A 138 -18.88 -14.14 -13.44
C PHE A 138 -20.19 -13.39 -13.18
N THR A 139 -21.02 -13.15 -14.19
CA THR A 139 -22.24 -12.34 -14.11
C THR A 139 -23.18 -12.75 -12.96
N GLU A 140 -23.31 -14.06 -12.72
CA GLU A 140 -24.15 -14.62 -11.65
C GLU A 140 -23.48 -14.69 -10.28
N ARG A 141 -22.17 -14.38 -10.22
CA ARG A 141 -21.42 -14.47 -8.96
C ARG A 141 -21.73 -13.27 -8.07
N LEU A 142 -22.00 -13.52 -6.79
CA LEU A 142 -22.21 -12.45 -5.80
C LEU A 142 -20.94 -11.57 -5.67
N ALA A 143 -21.13 -10.25 -5.59
CA ALA A 143 -20.05 -9.31 -5.47
C ALA A 143 -19.20 -9.54 -4.20
N GLY A 144 -19.82 -9.98 -3.10
CA GLY A 144 -19.13 -10.37 -1.88
C GLY A 144 -18.13 -11.52 -2.05
N LYS A 145 -18.33 -12.38 -3.07
CA LYS A 145 -17.43 -13.51 -3.39
C LYS A 145 -16.38 -13.19 -4.45
N LEU A 146 -16.27 -11.94 -4.91
CA LEU A 146 -15.24 -11.48 -5.82
C LEU A 146 -13.94 -11.18 -5.06
N SER A 147 -12.80 -11.31 -5.76
CA SER A 147 -11.52 -10.79 -5.25
C SER A 147 -11.53 -9.26 -5.20
N GLY A 148 -10.60 -8.65 -4.43
CA GLY A 148 -10.47 -7.19 -4.36
C GLY A 148 -10.34 -6.54 -5.74
N GLY A 149 -9.46 -7.05 -6.60
CA GLY A 149 -9.30 -6.55 -7.97
C GLY A 149 -10.55 -6.71 -8.83
N MET A 150 -11.29 -7.84 -8.70
CA MET A 150 -12.56 -8.01 -9.40
C MET A 150 -13.64 -7.04 -8.89
N LYS A 151 -13.68 -6.74 -7.58
CA LYS A 151 -14.59 -5.73 -7.02
C LYS A 151 -14.28 -4.34 -7.58
N GLN A 152 -12.99 -3.97 -7.70
CA GLN A 152 -12.58 -2.70 -8.30
C GLN A 152 -12.97 -2.61 -9.78
N LYS A 153 -12.76 -3.68 -10.55
CA LYS A 153 -13.20 -3.74 -11.95
C LYS A 153 -14.73 -3.62 -12.08
N LEU A 154 -15.49 -4.27 -11.19
CA LEU A 154 -16.95 -4.14 -11.16
C LEU A 154 -17.36 -2.71 -10.79
N GLY A 155 -16.70 -2.08 -9.80
CA GLY A 155 -16.91 -0.68 -9.44
C GLY A 155 -16.67 0.26 -10.61
N LEU A 156 -15.56 0.05 -11.34
CA LEU A 156 -15.26 0.81 -12.54
C LEU A 156 -16.34 0.59 -13.62
N ALA A 157 -16.75 -0.65 -13.88
CA ALA A 157 -17.81 -0.96 -14.83
C ALA A 157 -19.13 -0.25 -14.46
N CYS A 158 -19.54 -0.30 -13.19
CA CYS A 158 -20.73 0.41 -12.70
C CYS A 158 -20.63 1.92 -12.89
N THR A 159 -19.44 2.49 -12.69
CA THR A 159 -19.19 3.94 -12.90
C THR A 159 -19.26 4.32 -14.38
N LEU A 160 -18.88 3.41 -15.28
CA LEU A 160 -18.86 3.63 -16.73
C LEU A 160 -20.20 3.34 -17.44
N VAL A 161 -21.19 2.77 -16.76
CA VAL A 161 -22.52 2.44 -17.35
C VAL A 161 -23.14 3.63 -18.07
N ARG A 162 -22.89 4.84 -17.58
CA ARG A 162 -23.44 6.08 -18.15
C ARG A 162 -22.59 6.71 -19.26
N SER A 163 -21.42 6.14 -19.58
CA SER A 163 -20.46 6.73 -20.53
C SER A 163 -20.10 8.19 -20.18
N PRO A 164 -19.44 8.43 -19.02
CA PRO A 164 -19.12 9.77 -18.54
C PRO A 164 -18.13 10.49 -19.47
N GLU A 165 -18.16 11.85 -19.47
CA GLU A 165 -17.20 12.71 -20.16
C GLU A 165 -15.91 12.92 -19.34
N LEU A 166 -16.01 12.81 -18.01
CA LEU A 166 -14.90 12.88 -17.05
C LEU A 166 -15.03 11.76 -16.03
N LEU A 167 -13.94 11.04 -15.80
CA LEU A 167 -13.86 9.99 -14.80
C LEU A 167 -12.98 10.44 -13.63
N LEU A 168 -13.54 10.42 -12.43
CA LEU A 168 -12.85 10.72 -11.17
C LEU A 168 -12.64 9.39 -10.41
N LEU A 169 -11.39 9.04 -10.14
CA LEU A 169 -11.01 7.80 -9.46
C LEU A 169 -10.28 8.13 -8.15
N ASP A 170 -10.85 7.74 -7.03
CA ASP A 170 -10.27 7.98 -5.71
C ASP A 170 -9.58 6.72 -5.20
N GLU A 171 -8.25 6.68 -5.32
CA GLU A 171 -7.39 5.55 -4.93
C GLU A 171 -7.91 4.18 -5.43
N PRO A 172 -8.15 4.01 -6.74
CA PRO A 172 -8.85 2.84 -7.28
C PRO A 172 -8.08 1.52 -7.12
N THR A 173 -6.80 1.58 -6.80
CA THR A 173 -5.87 0.44 -6.75
C THR A 173 -5.45 0.07 -5.32
N VAL A 174 -5.89 0.81 -4.31
CA VAL A 174 -5.56 0.53 -2.90
C VAL A 174 -6.12 -0.83 -2.47
N GLY A 175 -5.26 -1.68 -1.91
CA GLY A 175 -5.62 -3.04 -1.48
C GLY A 175 -5.81 -4.04 -2.63
N VAL A 176 -5.38 -3.69 -3.85
CA VAL A 176 -5.42 -4.54 -5.03
C VAL A 176 -4.04 -5.16 -5.26
N ASP A 177 -4.00 -6.45 -5.60
CA ASP A 177 -2.76 -7.13 -5.93
C ASP A 177 -2.14 -6.59 -7.25
N PRO A 178 -0.82 -6.77 -7.48
CA PRO A 178 -0.12 -6.16 -8.61
C PRO A 178 -0.70 -6.54 -9.97
N LEU A 179 -1.10 -7.79 -10.18
CA LEU A 179 -1.69 -8.23 -11.43
C LEU A 179 -3.02 -7.52 -11.71
N SER A 180 -3.91 -7.47 -10.72
CA SER A 180 -5.19 -6.78 -10.83
C SER A 180 -5.02 -5.27 -10.98
N ARG A 181 -3.99 -4.67 -10.35
CA ARG A 181 -3.61 -3.26 -10.49
C ARG A 181 -3.21 -2.93 -11.93
N ARG A 182 -2.32 -3.74 -12.51
CA ARG A 182 -1.88 -3.61 -13.91
C ARG A 182 -3.05 -3.70 -14.88
N GLU A 183 -3.96 -4.67 -14.68
CA GLU A 183 -5.15 -4.82 -15.53
C GLU A 183 -6.08 -3.61 -15.42
N LEU A 184 -6.29 -3.04 -14.21
CA LEU A 184 -7.10 -1.84 -14.04
C LEU A 184 -6.52 -0.63 -14.78
N TRP A 185 -5.21 -0.42 -14.68
CA TRP A 185 -4.52 0.65 -15.41
C TRP A 185 -4.60 0.46 -16.93
N GLN A 186 -4.50 -0.77 -17.44
CA GLN A 186 -4.69 -1.05 -18.85
C GLN A 186 -6.09 -0.64 -19.32
N ILE A 187 -7.13 -0.90 -18.51
CA ILE A 187 -8.49 -0.46 -18.81
C ILE A 187 -8.58 1.06 -18.86
N VAL A 188 -8.07 1.76 -17.84
CA VAL A 188 -8.10 3.23 -17.78
C VAL A 188 -7.38 3.86 -18.98
N LEU A 189 -6.16 3.39 -19.27
CA LEU A 189 -5.37 3.92 -20.40
C LEU A 189 -6.03 3.63 -21.74
N LYS A 190 -6.71 2.48 -21.88
CA LYS A 190 -7.49 2.15 -23.09
C LYS A 190 -8.64 3.13 -23.29
N LEU A 191 -9.42 3.41 -22.24
CA LEU A 191 -10.52 4.39 -22.29
C LEU A 191 -10.04 5.80 -22.69
N VAL A 192 -8.88 6.23 -22.16
CA VAL A 192 -8.30 7.52 -22.53
C VAL A 192 -7.88 7.56 -23.99
N ARG A 193 -7.19 6.50 -24.47
CA ARG A 193 -6.63 6.44 -25.83
C ARG A 193 -7.69 6.23 -26.92
N GLU A 194 -8.65 5.32 -26.67
CA GLU A 194 -9.65 4.93 -27.67
C GLU A 194 -10.90 5.80 -27.63
N ASP A 195 -11.37 6.19 -26.42
CA ASP A 195 -12.61 6.96 -26.24
C ASP A 195 -12.37 8.44 -26.02
N GLY A 196 -11.11 8.88 -25.86
CA GLY A 196 -10.79 10.27 -25.51
C GLY A 196 -11.27 10.68 -24.13
N LEU A 197 -11.53 9.71 -23.23
CA LEU A 197 -12.02 9.98 -21.88
C LEU A 197 -11.00 10.76 -21.09
N THR A 198 -11.44 11.82 -20.38
CA THR A 198 -10.60 12.53 -19.43
C THR A 198 -10.67 11.86 -18.08
N VAL A 199 -9.52 11.65 -17.43
CA VAL A 199 -9.44 10.99 -16.13
C VAL A 199 -8.66 11.84 -15.13
N VAL A 200 -9.22 12.00 -13.92
CA VAL A 200 -8.46 12.49 -12.75
C VAL A 200 -8.44 11.37 -11.71
N VAL A 201 -7.26 10.97 -11.32
CA VAL A 201 -7.05 9.87 -10.37
C VAL A 201 -6.27 10.35 -9.16
N SER A 202 -6.72 10.02 -7.96
CA SER A 202 -5.88 10.14 -6.77
C SER A 202 -5.13 8.83 -6.55
N THR A 203 -3.88 8.92 -6.16
CA THR A 203 -3.08 7.75 -5.80
C THR A 203 -2.04 8.08 -4.72
N SER A 204 -1.79 7.11 -3.86
CA SER A 204 -0.66 7.06 -2.94
C SER A 204 0.50 6.21 -3.49
N TYR A 205 0.30 5.53 -4.62
CA TYR A 205 1.33 4.78 -5.33
C TYR A 205 2.07 5.70 -6.31
N LEU A 206 3.34 5.98 -6.01
CA LEU A 206 4.13 6.95 -6.77
C LEU A 206 4.48 6.47 -8.18
N ASP A 207 4.63 5.17 -8.37
CA ASP A 207 4.86 4.52 -9.66
C ASP A 207 3.68 4.68 -10.63
N GLU A 208 2.44 4.79 -10.12
CA GLU A 208 1.26 5.02 -10.94
C GLU A 208 1.25 6.41 -11.62
N ALA A 209 1.89 7.39 -10.99
CA ALA A 209 2.01 8.71 -11.58
C ALA A 209 2.84 8.71 -12.89
N GLU A 210 3.72 7.73 -13.08
CA GLU A 210 4.50 7.57 -14.31
C GLU A 210 3.63 7.19 -15.52
N PHE A 211 2.44 6.59 -15.29
CA PHE A 211 1.48 6.27 -16.36
C PHE A 211 0.60 7.46 -16.76
N CYS A 212 0.68 8.57 -16.02
CA CYS A 212 -0.19 9.74 -16.20
C CYS A 212 0.47 10.78 -17.11
N ASP A 213 -0.36 11.60 -17.76
CA ASP A 213 0.11 12.71 -18.61
C ASP A 213 0.54 13.91 -17.78
N HIS A 214 -0.07 14.09 -16.61
CA HIS A 214 0.17 15.21 -15.70
C HIS A 214 0.05 14.75 -14.25
N ALA A 215 0.93 15.23 -13.39
CA ALA A 215 0.91 14.97 -11.95
C ALA A 215 0.79 16.27 -11.15
N VAL A 216 -0.06 16.27 -10.12
CA VAL A 216 -0.24 17.34 -9.13
C VAL A 216 0.19 16.76 -7.80
N VAL A 217 1.34 17.16 -7.29
CA VAL A 217 1.90 16.72 -6.02
C VAL A 217 1.31 17.56 -4.89
N MET A 218 0.61 16.91 -3.97
CA MET A 218 -0.11 17.56 -2.87
C MET A 218 0.46 17.16 -1.51
N HIS A 219 0.46 18.10 -0.57
CA HIS A 219 0.82 17.87 0.84
C HIS A 219 0.12 18.88 1.74
N LEU A 220 -0.50 18.40 2.84
CA LEU A 220 -1.21 19.22 3.83
C LEU A 220 -2.14 20.28 3.19
N GLY A 221 -2.92 19.84 2.20
CA GLY A 221 -3.89 20.69 1.51
C GLY A 221 -3.31 21.66 0.49
N LYS A 222 -2.01 21.61 0.18
CA LYS A 222 -1.33 22.49 -0.78
C LYS A 222 -0.77 21.72 -1.97
N VAL A 223 -0.63 22.41 -3.10
CA VAL A 223 0.11 21.90 -4.26
C VAL A 223 1.58 22.26 -4.10
N LEU A 224 2.45 21.25 -3.99
CA LEU A 224 3.90 21.44 -3.91
C LEU A 224 4.54 21.63 -5.29
N ALA A 225 4.06 20.87 -6.26
CA ALA A 225 4.49 20.94 -7.65
C ALA A 225 3.43 20.35 -8.55
N GLN A 226 3.42 20.77 -9.82
CA GLN A 226 2.59 20.15 -10.85
C GLN A 226 3.33 20.21 -12.19
N GLY A 227 3.07 19.25 -13.07
CA GLY A 227 3.71 19.16 -14.38
C GLY A 227 3.64 17.75 -14.94
N LYS A 228 4.38 17.51 -16.02
CA LYS A 228 4.58 16.14 -16.51
C LYS A 228 5.37 15.31 -15.50
N PRO A 229 5.17 13.98 -15.43
CA PRO A 229 5.95 13.12 -14.54
C PRO A 229 7.46 13.32 -14.66
N ASP A 230 7.98 13.51 -15.89
CA ASP A 230 9.40 13.78 -16.14
C ASP A 230 9.89 15.07 -15.50
N GLU A 231 9.05 16.11 -15.39
CA GLU A 231 9.40 17.39 -14.75
C GLU A 231 9.55 17.24 -13.23
N ILE A 232 8.73 16.38 -12.63
CA ILE A 232 8.86 16.01 -11.20
C ILE A 232 10.11 15.17 -11.01
N THR A 233 10.31 14.13 -11.83
CA THR A 233 11.49 13.26 -11.85
C THR A 233 12.79 14.06 -11.95
N ALA A 234 12.82 15.10 -12.78
CA ALA A 234 13.99 15.96 -12.98
C ALA A 234 14.45 16.70 -11.71
N ARG A 235 13.59 16.82 -10.68
CA ARG A 235 13.95 17.43 -9.38
C ARG A 235 15.06 16.66 -8.66
N ALA A 236 15.15 15.33 -8.89
CA ALA A 236 16.19 14.48 -8.31
C ALA A 236 17.42 14.29 -9.24
N LYS A 237 17.45 14.92 -10.41
CA LYS A 237 18.53 14.74 -11.40
C LYS A 237 19.89 15.06 -10.80
N GLY A 238 20.85 14.12 -10.95
CA GLY A 238 22.21 14.25 -10.40
C GLY A 238 22.36 13.92 -8.92
N ASN A 239 21.24 13.61 -8.22
CA ASN A 239 21.24 13.32 -6.78
C ASN A 239 20.86 11.87 -6.46
N VAL A 240 20.70 11.01 -7.46
CA VAL A 240 20.31 9.61 -7.27
C VAL A 240 21.48 8.68 -7.54
N PHE A 241 21.72 7.77 -6.59
CA PHE A 241 22.86 6.86 -6.61
C PHE A 241 22.46 5.46 -6.15
N ILE A 242 23.25 4.48 -6.57
CA ILE A 242 23.21 3.10 -6.05
C ILE A 242 24.44 2.86 -5.19
N ALA A 243 24.24 2.33 -4.00
CA ALA A 243 25.28 1.84 -3.11
C ALA A 243 25.22 0.32 -2.98
N LYS A 244 26.36 -0.34 -2.98
CA LYS A 244 26.46 -1.77 -2.66
C LYS A 244 26.75 -1.95 -1.17
N PRO A 245 26.11 -2.93 -0.50
CA PRO A 245 26.49 -3.28 0.87
C PRO A 245 27.95 -3.67 0.95
N GLN A 246 28.56 -3.34 2.09
CA GLN A 246 29.93 -3.80 2.41
C GLN A 246 29.89 -5.25 2.91
N ASP A 247 31.04 -5.91 2.96
CA ASP A 247 31.16 -7.30 3.41
C ASP A 247 30.52 -7.49 4.80
N GLY A 248 29.66 -8.50 4.91
CA GLY A 248 28.92 -8.83 6.13
C GLY A 248 27.66 -8.01 6.40
N MET A 249 27.30 -7.08 5.52
CA MET A 249 26.08 -6.26 5.62
C MET A 249 25.11 -6.61 4.48
N ASN A 250 23.82 -6.67 4.77
CA ASN A 250 22.78 -6.77 3.73
C ASN A 250 22.25 -5.39 3.32
N ALA A 251 21.49 -5.33 2.22
CA ALA A 251 20.99 -4.06 1.67
C ALA A 251 20.10 -3.29 2.65
N ARG A 252 19.21 -3.95 3.39
CA ARG A 252 18.32 -3.30 4.37
C ARG A 252 19.10 -2.67 5.54
N SER A 253 20.16 -3.35 6.03
CA SER A 253 21.01 -2.80 7.09
C SER A 253 21.81 -1.59 6.62
N LEU A 254 22.31 -1.61 5.38
CA LEU A 254 22.91 -0.44 4.76
C LEU A 254 21.88 0.69 4.59
N GLN A 255 20.69 0.38 4.11
CA GLN A 255 19.59 1.34 3.95
C GLN A 255 19.24 2.02 5.28
N ALA A 256 19.04 1.25 6.34
CA ALA A 256 18.65 1.79 7.65
C ALA A 256 19.71 2.76 8.23
N ARG A 257 21.01 2.54 7.95
CA ARG A 257 22.09 3.44 8.36
C ARG A 257 22.16 4.68 7.48
N LEU A 258 22.01 4.52 6.16
CA LEU A 258 22.05 5.63 5.21
C LEU A 258 20.86 6.57 5.34
N PHE A 259 19.66 6.03 5.61
CA PHE A 259 18.45 6.82 5.78
C PHE A 259 18.54 7.82 6.95
N ARG A 260 19.40 7.55 7.93
CA ARG A 260 19.68 8.44 9.07
C ARG A 260 20.81 9.43 8.83
N HIS A 261 21.46 9.35 7.67
CA HIS A 261 22.63 10.20 7.39
C HIS A 261 22.16 11.58 6.92
N ASP A 262 22.69 12.64 7.54
CA ASP A 262 22.48 14.01 7.08
C ASP A 262 22.85 14.10 5.60
N GLY A 263 22.00 14.72 4.80
CA GLY A 263 22.18 14.82 3.36
C GLY A 263 21.63 13.66 2.53
N VAL A 264 20.98 12.67 3.15
CA VAL A 264 20.15 11.65 2.48
C VAL A 264 18.69 12.00 2.65
N VAL A 265 18.00 12.17 1.53
CA VAL A 265 16.55 12.43 1.47
C VAL A 265 15.77 11.12 1.57
N ASP A 266 16.22 10.10 0.84
CA ASP A 266 15.61 8.76 0.84
C ASP A 266 16.65 7.68 0.57
N ALA A 267 16.39 6.49 1.09
CA ALA A 267 17.18 5.29 0.84
C ALA A 267 16.26 4.07 0.82
N VAL A 268 16.34 3.26 -0.25
CA VAL A 268 15.50 2.06 -0.46
C VAL A 268 16.34 0.87 -0.88
N PRO A 269 16.11 -0.33 -0.32
CA PRO A 269 16.71 -1.53 -0.84
C PRO A 269 16.18 -1.81 -2.25
N GLU A 270 17.08 -2.17 -3.15
CA GLU A 270 16.75 -2.53 -4.52
C GLU A 270 17.79 -3.53 -5.06
N ALA A 271 17.36 -4.74 -5.43
CA ALA A 271 18.23 -5.76 -6.01
C ALA A 271 19.47 -6.12 -5.17
N GLY A 272 19.31 -6.19 -3.85
CA GLY A 272 20.45 -6.43 -2.95
C GLY A 272 21.43 -5.25 -2.85
N LYS A 273 21.09 -4.09 -3.40
CA LYS A 273 21.79 -2.81 -3.31
C LYS A 273 20.88 -1.80 -2.61
N VAL A 274 21.35 -0.57 -2.42
CA VAL A 274 20.55 0.53 -1.88
C VAL A 274 20.49 1.65 -2.88
N ARG A 275 19.29 2.04 -3.28
CA ARG A 275 19.03 3.26 -4.03
C ARG A 275 18.96 4.42 -3.05
N ILE A 276 19.68 5.50 -3.34
CA ILE A 276 19.84 6.65 -2.44
C ILE A 276 19.46 7.90 -3.19
N VAL A 277 18.65 8.73 -2.57
CA VAL A 277 18.36 10.10 -3.01
C VAL A 277 19.09 11.04 -2.06
N ARG A 278 20.04 11.81 -2.58
CA ARG A 278 20.78 12.81 -1.79
C ARG A 278 20.05 14.15 -1.80
N GLN A 279 20.25 14.90 -0.74
CA GLN A 279 19.76 16.27 -0.67
C GLN A 279 20.43 17.10 -1.80
N PRO A 280 19.64 17.87 -2.59
CA PRO A 280 20.20 18.76 -3.59
C PRO A 280 21.21 19.72 -2.98
N GLY A 281 22.41 19.81 -3.59
CA GLY A 281 23.51 20.64 -3.08
C GLY A 281 24.40 19.99 -2.02
N PHE A 282 24.07 18.81 -1.52
CA PHE A 282 24.94 18.08 -0.60
C PHE A 282 26.18 17.51 -1.32
N ASN A 283 27.36 17.99 -0.94
CA ASN A 283 28.65 17.59 -1.52
C ASN A 283 29.49 16.70 -0.57
N GLY A 284 28.94 16.34 0.59
CA GLY A 284 29.60 15.48 1.57
C GLY A 284 29.77 14.03 1.08
N LYS A 285 30.72 13.32 1.69
CA LYS A 285 30.88 11.88 1.48
C LYS A 285 29.96 11.14 2.44
N LEU A 286 29.18 10.19 1.93
CA LEU A 286 28.43 9.30 2.78
C LEU A 286 29.35 8.25 3.39
N SER A 287 29.20 8.02 4.69
CA SER A 287 29.95 6.99 5.42
C SER A 287 29.03 6.21 6.33
N VAL A 288 29.29 4.92 6.48
CA VAL A 288 28.59 4.02 7.40
C VAL A 288 29.63 3.31 8.25
N ASP A 289 29.46 3.38 9.57
CA ASP A 289 30.40 2.82 10.57
C ASP A 289 31.85 3.29 10.34
N GLY A 290 32.01 4.59 9.97
CA GLY A 290 33.31 5.22 9.71
C GLY A 290 33.96 4.86 8.35
N ARG A 291 33.30 4.05 7.52
CA ARG A 291 33.80 3.64 6.19
C ARG A 291 33.05 4.40 5.10
N PRO A 292 33.74 4.93 4.07
CA PRO A 292 33.10 5.61 2.96
C PRO A 292 32.25 4.64 2.13
N VAL A 293 31.06 5.07 1.72
CA VAL A 293 30.17 4.31 0.85
C VAL A 293 30.45 4.67 -0.60
N ALA A 294 30.75 3.66 -1.42
CA ALA A 294 30.91 3.83 -2.86
C ALA A 294 29.56 4.06 -3.52
N LEU A 295 29.42 5.17 -4.25
CA LEU A 295 28.19 5.59 -4.92
C LEU A 295 28.35 5.49 -6.43
N THR A 296 27.36 4.89 -7.11
CA THR A 296 27.26 4.85 -8.58
C THR A 296 26.02 5.65 -8.98
N ALA A 297 26.19 6.69 -9.81
CA ALA A 297 25.07 7.48 -10.28
C ALA A 297 24.06 6.62 -11.08
N THR A 298 22.77 6.88 -10.90
CA THR A 298 21.69 6.19 -11.61
C THR A 298 20.61 7.19 -12.03
N PRO A 299 19.85 6.91 -13.11
CA PRO A 299 18.74 7.77 -13.51
C PRO A 299 17.68 7.90 -12.41
N PRO A 300 17.10 9.09 -12.22
CA PRO A 300 16.01 9.29 -11.27
C PRO A 300 14.71 8.69 -11.77
N ARG A 301 13.79 8.35 -10.84
CA ARG A 301 12.39 7.97 -11.06
C ARG A 301 11.47 9.06 -10.49
N PHE A 302 10.18 8.96 -10.76
CA PHE A 302 9.18 9.90 -10.21
C PHE A 302 9.24 9.96 -8.66
N GLU A 303 9.35 8.80 -8.01
CA GLU A 303 9.45 8.70 -6.55
C GLU A 303 10.64 9.51 -5.99
N ASP A 304 11.80 9.46 -6.63
CA ASP A 304 12.97 10.22 -6.20
C ASP A 304 12.72 11.74 -6.22
N GLY A 305 12.07 12.21 -7.30
CA GLY A 305 11.70 13.62 -7.45
C GLY A 305 10.63 14.04 -6.44
N PHE A 306 9.66 13.17 -6.17
CA PHE A 306 8.65 13.37 -5.14
C PHE A 306 9.29 13.50 -3.76
N MET A 307 10.20 12.59 -3.40
CA MET A 307 10.88 12.61 -2.09
C MET A 307 11.73 13.88 -1.90
N VAL A 308 12.38 14.39 -2.96
CA VAL A 308 13.09 15.68 -2.91
C VAL A 308 12.14 16.84 -2.62
N LEU A 309 10.97 16.88 -3.27
CA LEU A 309 9.96 17.91 -3.02
C LEU A 309 9.39 17.80 -1.60
N PHE A 310 9.11 16.58 -1.18
CA PHE A 310 8.50 16.31 0.12
C PHE A 310 9.43 16.65 1.28
N SER A 311 10.69 16.26 1.21
CA SER A 311 11.70 16.54 2.25
C SER A 311 11.93 18.04 2.48
N ALA A 312 11.78 18.86 1.43
CA ALA A 312 11.91 20.32 1.54
C ALA A 312 10.80 20.96 2.41
N VAL A 313 9.67 20.30 2.61
CA VAL A 313 8.49 20.82 3.34
C VAL A 313 8.25 20.10 4.67
N ALA A 314 8.58 18.81 4.74
CA ALA A 314 8.33 17.98 5.93
C ALA A 314 9.29 18.27 7.11
N GLY A 315 10.38 19.00 6.88
CA GLY A 315 11.43 19.24 7.90
C GLY A 315 12.30 18.01 8.17
N GLU A 316 13.39 18.18 8.90
CA GLU A 316 14.31 17.11 9.29
C GLU A 316 13.66 16.24 10.42
N GLY A 317 12.79 15.33 10.04
CA GLY A 317 12.15 14.37 10.95
C GLY A 317 12.59 12.94 10.65
N HIS A 318 13.87 12.64 10.81
CA HIS A 318 14.33 11.25 10.75
C HIS A 318 14.08 10.60 12.10
N SER A 319 13.17 9.63 12.12
CA SER A 319 12.71 8.97 13.33
C SER A 319 13.85 8.30 14.10
N SER A 320 13.76 8.36 15.42
CA SER A 320 14.63 7.69 16.38
C SER A 320 14.78 6.19 16.08
N SER A 321 15.97 5.65 16.25
CA SER A 321 16.23 4.20 16.22
C SER A 321 15.40 3.51 17.28
N LEU A 322 14.69 2.46 16.91
CA LEU A 322 14.00 1.61 17.86
C LEU A 322 15.04 0.82 18.64
N GLU A 323 15.24 1.17 19.90
CA GLU A 323 16.11 0.43 20.81
C GLU A 323 15.27 -0.48 21.70
N LEU A 324 15.32 -1.78 21.43
CA LEU A 324 14.87 -2.77 22.40
C LEU A 324 15.93 -2.88 23.50
N GLN A 325 15.52 -3.04 24.75
CA GLN A 325 16.44 -3.28 25.87
C GLN A 325 17.09 -4.67 25.83
N ARG A 326 16.85 -5.43 24.76
CA ARG A 326 17.30 -6.81 24.59
C ARG A 326 18.67 -6.84 23.91
N ALA A 327 19.67 -7.43 24.56
CA ALA A 327 20.97 -7.70 23.93
C ALA A 327 20.79 -8.73 22.79
N ALA A 328 21.32 -8.40 21.61
CA ALA A 328 21.31 -9.31 20.46
C ALA A 328 22.14 -10.56 20.81
N ASP A 329 21.49 -11.72 20.90
CA ASP A 329 22.15 -13.00 21.10
C ASP A 329 22.64 -13.54 19.75
N ALA A 330 23.82 -13.07 19.35
CA ALA A 330 24.43 -13.43 18.06
C ALA A 330 24.68 -14.95 17.89
N ALA A 331 24.71 -15.69 19.00
CA ALA A 331 24.97 -17.13 19.00
C ALA A 331 23.79 -17.97 18.48
N ARG A 332 22.58 -17.39 18.31
CA ARG A 332 21.36 -18.10 17.93
C ARG A 332 20.83 -17.78 16.52
N LYS A 333 21.62 -17.16 15.66
CA LYS A 333 21.17 -16.76 14.31
C LYS A 333 20.74 -17.91 13.39
N ASP A 334 21.26 -19.13 13.60
CA ASP A 334 20.90 -20.30 12.80
C ASP A 334 19.74 -21.11 13.39
N GLU A 335 19.18 -20.69 14.52
CA GLU A 335 18.04 -21.35 15.15
C GLU A 335 16.77 -21.12 14.29
N ILE A 336 16.00 -22.20 14.08
CA ILE A 336 14.73 -22.13 13.35
C ILE A 336 13.65 -21.61 14.28
N SER A 337 13.09 -20.44 13.95
CA SER A 337 11.98 -19.82 14.69
C SER A 337 10.61 -20.31 14.22
N VAL A 338 10.47 -20.60 12.92
CA VAL A 338 9.22 -21.11 12.35
C VAL A 338 9.52 -22.28 11.43
N GLU A 339 8.82 -23.39 11.65
CA GLU A 339 8.96 -24.64 10.89
C GLU A 339 7.58 -25.09 10.41
N VAL A 340 7.40 -25.18 9.10
CA VAL A 340 6.16 -25.56 8.44
C VAL A 340 6.44 -26.71 7.48
N HIS A 341 5.74 -27.83 7.67
CA HIS A 341 5.87 -28.98 6.78
C HIS A 341 4.50 -29.46 6.33
N ASP A 342 4.33 -29.55 5.02
CA ASP A 342 3.16 -30.11 4.33
C ASP A 342 1.83 -29.55 4.84
N LEU A 343 1.79 -28.23 5.06
CA LEU A 343 0.66 -27.53 5.69
C LEU A 343 -0.53 -27.50 4.75
N VAL A 344 -1.68 -27.96 5.22
CA VAL A 344 -2.95 -27.94 4.49
C VAL A 344 -4.05 -27.31 5.32
N ARG A 345 -4.88 -26.45 4.68
CA ARG A 345 -6.11 -25.95 5.26
C ARG A 345 -7.25 -26.05 4.28
N MET A 346 -8.25 -26.86 4.65
CA MET A 346 -9.51 -27.02 3.92
C MET A 346 -10.64 -26.20 4.54
N PHE A 347 -11.50 -25.62 3.70
CA PHE A 347 -12.80 -25.06 4.06
C PHE A 347 -13.86 -25.73 3.18
N GLY A 348 -14.52 -26.75 3.71
CA GLY A 348 -15.28 -27.69 2.90
C GLY A 348 -14.37 -28.37 1.88
N ASP A 349 -14.74 -28.32 0.61
CA ASP A 349 -13.94 -28.89 -0.51
C ASP A 349 -12.87 -27.93 -1.03
N PHE A 350 -12.81 -26.71 -0.51
CA PHE A 350 -11.84 -25.70 -0.96
C PHE A 350 -10.53 -25.77 -0.15
N ALA A 351 -9.42 -26.04 -0.83
CA ALA A 351 -8.09 -25.98 -0.24
C ALA A 351 -7.55 -24.54 -0.27
N ALA A 352 -7.67 -23.83 0.85
CA ALA A 352 -7.12 -22.46 0.99
C ALA A 352 -5.60 -22.44 1.15
N VAL A 353 -5.03 -23.50 1.72
CA VAL A 353 -3.57 -23.77 1.77
C VAL A 353 -3.39 -25.24 1.41
N ASN A 354 -2.46 -25.52 0.50
CA ASN A 354 -2.34 -26.81 -0.15
C ASN A 354 -0.86 -27.25 -0.24
N HIS A 355 -0.44 -28.06 0.72
CA HIS A 355 0.91 -28.64 0.83
C HIS A 355 2.04 -27.60 0.84
N VAL A 356 1.94 -26.60 1.73
CA VAL A 356 2.95 -25.55 1.87
C VAL A 356 3.99 -25.95 2.92
N SER A 357 5.27 -25.82 2.56
CA SER A 357 6.41 -26.10 3.46
C SER A 357 7.43 -24.96 3.36
N PHE A 358 7.94 -24.49 4.51
CA PHE A 358 9.02 -23.50 4.58
C PHE A 358 9.61 -23.42 6.00
N LEU A 359 10.78 -22.80 6.11
CA LEU A 359 11.49 -22.59 7.36
C LEU A 359 11.88 -21.12 7.48
N VAL A 360 11.80 -20.55 8.69
CA VAL A 360 12.24 -19.17 8.96
C VAL A 360 13.26 -19.20 10.09
N LYS A 361 14.42 -18.59 9.87
CA LYS A 361 15.49 -18.48 10.86
C LYS A 361 15.23 -17.34 11.85
N ARG A 362 15.89 -17.40 13.00
CA ARG A 362 15.83 -16.34 14.01
C ARG A 362 16.43 -15.03 13.47
N GLY A 363 15.72 -13.92 13.69
CA GLY A 363 16.12 -12.61 13.20
C GLY A 363 15.98 -12.42 11.68
N GLU A 364 15.37 -13.38 10.97
CA GLU A 364 15.06 -13.28 9.55
C GLU A 364 13.78 -12.43 9.35
N ILE A 365 13.76 -11.60 8.32
CA ILE A 365 12.52 -11.01 7.79
C ILE A 365 12.07 -11.87 6.61
N TYR A 366 10.92 -12.54 6.77
CA TYR A 366 10.38 -13.46 5.78
C TYR A 366 9.06 -12.94 5.21
N GLY A 367 9.01 -12.76 3.88
CA GLY A 367 7.87 -12.22 3.15
C GLY A 367 6.97 -13.31 2.59
N LEU A 368 5.65 -13.23 2.84
CA LEU A 368 4.62 -14.03 2.18
C LEU A 368 3.90 -13.15 1.15
N LEU A 369 4.19 -13.34 -0.14
CA LEU A 369 3.63 -12.60 -1.24
C LEU A 369 2.63 -13.45 -2.02
N GLY A 370 1.75 -12.80 -2.77
CA GLY A 370 0.79 -13.49 -3.62
C GLY A 370 -0.43 -12.63 -3.92
N PRO A 371 -1.21 -12.96 -4.96
CA PRO A 371 -2.44 -12.25 -5.26
C PRO A 371 -3.48 -12.40 -4.14
N ASN A 372 -4.55 -11.62 -4.22
CA ASN A 372 -5.67 -11.76 -3.29
C ASN A 372 -6.32 -13.14 -3.44
N GLY A 373 -6.54 -13.83 -2.32
CA GLY A 373 -7.05 -15.21 -2.32
C GLY A 373 -5.98 -16.30 -2.48
N ALA A 374 -4.69 -15.96 -2.55
CA ALA A 374 -3.60 -16.93 -2.67
C ALA A 374 -3.38 -17.84 -1.45
N GLY A 375 -4.04 -17.56 -0.32
CA GLY A 375 -3.87 -18.33 0.92
C GLY A 375 -2.97 -17.66 1.97
N LYS A 376 -2.37 -16.50 1.67
CA LYS A 376 -1.46 -15.76 2.58
C LYS A 376 -2.04 -15.58 3.98
N SER A 377 -3.17 -14.86 4.10
CA SER A 377 -3.78 -14.56 5.40
C SER A 377 -4.27 -15.83 6.11
N THR A 378 -4.63 -16.90 5.38
CA THR A 378 -4.96 -18.20 5.96
C THR A 378 -3.73 -18.86 6.58
N THR A 379 -2.61 -18.92 5.85
CA THR A 379 -1.32 -19.40 6.34
C THR A 379 -0.89 -18.59 7.56
N PHE A 380 -0.96 -17.28 7.47
CA PHE A 380 -0.60 -16.36 8.53
C PHE A 380 -1.42 -16.58 9.83
N ARG A 381 -2.75 -16.74 9.70
CA ARG A 381 -3.62 -17.06 10.85
C ARG A 381 -3.33 -18.43 11.47
N MET A 382 -2.89 -19.41 10.69
CA MET A 382 -2.43 -20.68 11.21
C MET A 382 -1.13 -20.52 12.00
N LEU A 383 -0.17 -19.74 11.49
CA LEU A 383 1.10 -19.41 12.16
C LEU A 383 0.88 -18.68 13.49
N CYS A 384 -0.12 -17.82 13.57
CA CYS A 384 -0.52 -17.15 14.82
C CYS A 384 -1.37 -18.04 15.75
N GLY A 385 -1.66 -19.28 15.36
CA GLY A 385 -2.52 -20.20 16.12
C GLY A 385 -3.98 -19.74 16.22
N LEU A 386 -4.43 -18.82 15.34
CA LEU A 386 -5.81 -18.31 15.31
C LEU A 386 -6.78 -19.31 14.68
N ILE A 387 -6.33 -20.08 13.70
CA ILE A 387 -7.09 -21.17 13.09
C ILE A 387 -6.24 -22.46 13.07
N PRO A 388 -6.85 -23.65 13.20
CA PRO A 388 -6.13 -24.92 13.13
C PRO A 388 -5.77 -25.26 11.68
N ALA A 389 -4.65 -25.95 11.47
CA ALA A 389 -4.37 -26.68 10.24
C ALA A 389 -5.28 -27.89 10.09
N THR A 390 -5.58 -28.29 8.84
CA THR A 390 -6.28 -29.56 8.55
C THR A 390 -5.31 -30.72 8.62
N SER A 391 -4.10 -30.56 8.06
CA SER A 391 -2.99 -31.52 8.16
C SER A 391 -1.64 -30.81 8.08
N GLY A 392 -0.56 -31.56 8.23
CA GLY A 392 0.80 -31.03 8.27
C GLY A 392 1.27 -30.69 9.67
N THR A 393 2.52 -30.24 9.79
CA THR A 393 3.13 -29.83 11.07
C THR A 393 3.48 -28.36 11.04
N LEU A 394 3.31 -27.70 12.20
CA LEU A 394 3.50 -26.27 12.35
C LEU A 394 4.09 -25.98 13.73
N ARG A 395 5.35 -25.55 13.77
CA ARG A 395 6.05 -25.13 14.98
C ARG A 395 6.42 -23.67 14.91
N VAL A 396 6.18 -22.94 15.99
CA VAL A 396 6.46 -21.50 16.10
C VAL A 396 7.08 -21.25 17.48
N ALA A 397 8.23 -20.59 17.54
CA ALA A 397 9.02 -20.40 18.74
C ALA A 397 9.28 -21.71 19.50
N GLY A 398 9.56 -22.81 18.77
CA GLY A 398 9.79 -24.15 19.34
C GLY A 398 8.53 -24.92 19.74
N ALA A 399 7.36 -24.26 19.84
CA ALA A 399 6.09 -24.86 20.27
C ALA A 399 5.28 -25.42 19.07
N ASP A 400 4.75 -26.65 19.21
CA ASP A 400 3.80 -27.21 18.22
C ASP A 400 2.42 -26.58 18.42
N LEU A 401 1.96 -25.85 17.41
CA LEU A 401 0.67 -25.14 17.46
C LEU A 401 -0.57 -26.05 17.52
N ARG A 402 -0.43 -27.35 17.35
CA ARG A 402 -1.52 -28.29 17.55
C ARG A 402 -1.80 -28.52 19.04
N THR A 403 -0.76 -28.49 19.87
CA THR A 403 -0.81 -28.84 21.30
C THR A 403 -0.53 -27.68 22.24
N ALA A 404 0.32 -26.73 21.87
CA ALA A 404 0.85 -25.67 22.74
C ALA A 404 0.55 -24.24 22.23
N ARG A 405 -0.67 -23.97 21.71
CA ARG A 405 -1.05 -22.66 21.14
C ARG A 405 -0.92 -21.50 22.11
N ALA A 406 -1.26 -21.72 23.38
CA ALA A 406 -1.22 -20.65 24.39
C ALA A 406 0.23 -20.23 24.69
N GLU A 407 1.13 -21.19 24.79
CA GLU A 407 2.56 -20.97 24.99
C GLU A 407 3.18 -20.22 23.80
N ALA A 408 2.91 -20.69 22.56
CA ALA A 408 3.37 -20.00 21.37
C ALA A 408 2.94 -18.54 21.33
N ARG A 409 1.66 -18.24 21.64
CA ARG A 409 1.12 -16.87 21.61
C ARG A 409 1.78 -15.92 22.59
N GLN A 410 2.33 -16.40 23.69
CA GLN A 410 3.05 -15.54 24.65
C GLN A 410 4.35 -14.97 24.07
N ASN A 411 4.90 -15.64 23.03
CA ASN A 411 6.14 -15.24 22.35
C ASN A 411 5.88 -14.54 21.00
N LEU A 412 4.61 -14.25 20.68
CA LEU A 412 4.22 -13.68 19.39
C LEU A 412 3.65 -12.27 19.55
N GLY A 413 4.15 -11.32 18.74
CA GLY A 413 3.49 -10.07 18.46
C GLY A 413 2.69 -10.17 17.16
N TYR A 414 1.50 -9.56 17.08
CA TYR A 414 0.65 -9.57 15.88
C TYR A 414 0.12 -8.18 15.57
N VAL A 415 0.36 -7.72 14.35
CA VAL A 415 -0.22 -6.48 13.82
C VAL A 415 -1.14 -6.87 12.66
N ALA A 416 -2.42 -6.59 12.82
CA ALA A 416 -3.45 -6.95 11.84
C ALA A 416 -3.55 -5.91 10.71
N GLN A 417 -4.00 -6.33 9.54
CA GLN A 417 -4.27 -5.47 8.38
C GLN A 417 -5.23 -4.31 8.70
N LYS A 418 -6.32 -4.59 9.40
CA LYS A 418 -7.26 -3.56 9.86
C LYS A 418 -6.89 -3.16 11.28
N PHE A 419 -6.99 -1.86 11.59
CA PHE A 419 -6.83 -1.38 12.95
C PHE A 419 -7.76 -2.18 13.90
N SER A 420 -7.15 -2.99 14.74
CA SER A 420 -7.84 -3.99 15.59
C SER A 420 -7.84 -3.63 17.06
N LEU A 421 -7.32 -2.44 17.41
CA LEU A 421 -7.35 -1.92 18.77
C LEU A 421 -8.70 -1.27 19.09
N TYR A 422 -8.98 -1.03 20.35
CA TYR A 422 -10.26 -0.48 20.80
C TYR A 422 -10.33 1.01 20.49
N GLY A 423 -11.09 1.38 19.47
CA GLY A 423 -11.19 2.75 18.95
C GLY A 423 -11.70 3.78 19.95
N ASP A 424 -12.57 3.36 20.87
CA ASP A 424 -13.15 4.21 21.92
C ASP A 424 -12.21 4.41 23.11
N LEU A 425 -11.19 3.55 23.27
CA LEU A 425 -10.16 3.69 24.28
C LEU A 425 -9.06 4.65 23.81
N SER A 426 -8.51 5.40 24.75
CA SER A 426 -7.33 6.23 24.53
C SER A 426 -6.09 5.38 24.19
N VAL A 427 -5.02 6.03 23.73
CA VAL A 427 -3.72 5.39 23.52
C VAL A 427 -3.23 4.71 24.81
N ASP A 428 -3.26 5.41 25.93
CA ASP A 428 -2.84 4.87 27.23
C ASP A 428 -3.70 3.67 27.67
N GLU A 429 -5.01 3.75 27.53
CA GLU A 429 -5.92 2.65 27.90
C GLU A 429 -5.72 1.42 27.01
N ASN A 430 -5.48 1.60 25.70
CA ASN A 430 -5.12 0.49 24.82
C ASN A 430 -3.81 -0.17 25.25
N LEU A 431 -2.74 0.62 25.50
CA LEU A 431 -1.46 0.07 25.94
C LEU A 431 -1.57 -0.62 27.30
N ASP A 432 -2.33 -0.06 28.24
CA ASP A 432 -2.59 -0.66 29.55
C ASP A 432 -3.33 -1.98 29.44
N PHE A 433 -4.37 -2.03 28.60
CA PHE A 433 -5.15 -3.24 28.32
C PHE A 433 -4.27 -4.36 27.74
N PHE A 434 -3.51 -4.08 26.68
CA PHE A 434 -2.68 -5.10 26.02
C PHE A 434 -1.51 -5.52 26.90
N ALA A 435 -0.88 -4.60 27.66
CA ALA A 435 0.14 -4.96 28.63
C ALA A 435 -0.39 -5.94 29.69
N SER A 436 -1.62 -5.71 30.17
CA SER A 436 -2.29 -6.63 31.10
C SER A 436 -2.61 -7.97 30.47
N ALA A 437 -3.10 -7.98 29.23
CA ALA A 437 -3.44 -9.18 28.48
C ALA A 437 -2.21 -10.07 28.23
N TYR A 438 -1.04 -9.46 28.04
CA TYR A 438 0.25 -10.16 27.94
C TYR A 438 0.86 -10.52 29.30
N GLY A 439 0.14 -10.28 30.41
CA GLY A 439 0.57 -10.67 31.76
C GLY A 439 1.58 -9.73 32.43
N LEU A 440 1.83 -8.55 31.86
CA LEU A 440 2.69 -7.55 32.46
C LEU A 440 2.01 -6.92 33.69
N ARG A 441 2.76 -6.72 34.79
CA ARG A 441 2.23 -6.19 36.07
C ARG A 441 3.21 -5.24 36.72
N GLY A 442 2.69 -4.36 37.57
CA GLY A 442 3.47 -3.50 38.48
C GLY A 442 4.45 -2.57 37.76
N ALA A 443 5.69 -2.54 38.21
CA ALA A 443 6.73 -1.65 37.67
C ALA A 443 7.07 -1.97 36.20
N LYS A 444 7.21 -3.26 35.88
CA LYS A 444 7.53 -3.71 34.50
C LYS A 444 6.44 -3.29 33.50
N LYS A 445 5.15 -3.34 33.89
CA LYS A 445 4.05 -2.88 33.02
C LYS A 445 4.20 -1.40 32.69
N ARG A 446 4.44 -0.55 33.71
CA ARG A 446 4.61 0.89 33.53
C ARG A 446 5.83 1.21 32.67
N GLU A 447 6.96 0.60 32.97
CA GLU A 447 8.20 0.74 32.18
C GLU A 447 7.98 0.44 30.69
N ARG A 448 7.28 -0.67 30.38
CA ARG A 448 7.01 -1.07 29.00
C ARG A 448 6.04 -0.14 28.27
N ILE A 449 5.02 0.38 28.98
CA ILE A 449 4.10 1.36 28.41
C ILE A 449 4.83 2.69 28.12
N ASP A 450 5.64 3.18 29.07
CA ASP A 450 6.40 4.42 28.89
C ASP A 450 7.44 4.29 27.76
N TRP A 451 8.15 3.16 27.70
CA TRP A 451 9.04 2.82 26.59
C TRP A 451 8.29 2.85 25.25
N SER A 452 7.12 2.19 25.17
CA SER A 452 6.31 2.15 23.96
C SER A 452 5.86 3.54 23.52
N LYS A 453 5.40 4.39 24.43
CA LYS A 453 5.02 5.77 24.12
C LYS A 453 6.19 6.59 23.59
N GLN A 454 7.37 6.42 24.16
CA GLN A 454 8.58 7.12 23.74
C GLN A 454 9.04 6.65 22.34
N GLN A 455 9.16 5.33 22.14
CA GLN A 455 9.68 4.75 20.90
C GLN A 455 8.76 4.97 19.69
N PHE A 456 7.45 5.06 19.92
CA PHE A 456 6.45 5.25 18.87
C PHE A 456 5.88 6.67 18.82
N GLU A 457 6.47 7.62 19.60
CA GLU A 457 6.08 9.04 19.60
C GLU A 457 4.58 9.24 19.90
N LEU A 458 4.06 8.47 20.88
CA LEU A 458 2.65 8.47 21.26
C LEU A 458 2.35 9.32 22.49
N GLY A 459 3.38 9.92 23.11
CA GLY A 459 3.25 10.61 24.40
C GLY A 459 2.27 11.77 24.39
N GLU A 460 2.33 12.63 23.36
CA GLU A 460 1.42 13.78 23.21
C GLU A 460 -0.02 13.38 22.89
N LEU A 461 -0.22 12.16 22.37
CA LEU A 461 -1.50 11.61 21.99
C LEU A 461 -2.08 10.63 23.03
N ALA A 462 -1.44 10.51 24.19
CA ALA A 462 -1.72 9.49 25.19
C ALA A 462 -3.18 9.41 25.62
N THR A 463 -3.86 10.55 25.75
CA THR A 463 -5.26 10.66 26.17
C THR A 463 -6.27 10.67 25.03
N LEU A 464 -5.80 10.71 23.77
CA LEU A 464 -6.69 10.77 22.62
C LEU A 464 -7.30 9.37 22.34
N PRO A 465 -8.61 9.25 22.08
CA PRO A 465 -9.23 8.01 21.61
C PRO A 465 -8.53 7.50 20.35
N SER A 466 -8.15 6.23 20.36
CA SER A 466 -7.31 5.67 19.29
C SER A 466 -8.01 5.64 17.93
N GLY A 467 -9.35 5.62 17.92
CA GLY A 467 -10.15 5.73 16.71
C GLY A 467 -10.01 7.08 15.98
N GLN A 468 -9.62 8.15 16.72
CA GLN A 468 -9.43 9.49 16.17
C GLN A 468 -7.99 9.77 15.71
N LEU A 469 -7.06 8.84 15.96
CA LEU A 469 -5.68 8.97 15.50
C LEU A 469 -5.60 9.01 13.96
N PRO A 470 -4.68 9.80 13.38
CA PRO A 470 -4.30 9.67 11.98
C PRO A 470 -3.81 8.24 11.65
N GLY A 471 -3.93 7.82 10.39
CA GLY A 471 -3.60 6.45 9.96
C GLY A 471 -2.20 5.99 10.40
N GLY A 472 -1.17 6.80 10.19
CA GLY A 472 0.20 6.50 10.61
C GLY A 472 0.35 6.29 12.12
N PHE A 473 -0.34 7.08 12.95
CA PHE A 473 -0.32 6.90 14.42
C PHE A 473 -1.11 5.67 14.88
N LYS A 474 -2.17 5.28 14.15
CA LYS A 474 -2.85 4.00 14.39
C LYS A 474 -1.92 2.81 14.18
N GLN A 475 -1.11 2.85 13.12
CA GLN A 475 -0.10 1.81 12.85
C GLN A 475 0.99 1.80 13.92
N ARG A 476 1.50 2.97 14.32
CA ARG A 476 2.47 3.09 15.43
C ARG A 476 1.93 2.50 16.73
N LEU A 477 0.67 2.81 17.07
CA LEU A 477 0.03 2.25 18.28
C LEU A 477 -0.16 0.73 18.18
N ALA A 478 -0.58 0.21 17.04
CA ALA A 478 -0.72 -1.23 16.84
C ALA A 478 0.62 -1.97 16.99
N MET A 479 1.69 -1.39 16.45
CA MET A 479 3.05 -1.94 16.58
C MET A 479 3.55 -1.84 18.03
N ALA A 480 3.34 -0.71 18.70
CA ALA A 480 3.66 -0.51 20.10
C ALA A 480 3.00 -1.58 20.98
N ALA A 481 1.69 -1.80 20.79
CA ALA A 481 0.94 -2.81 21.53
C ALA A 481 1.47 -4.24 21.28
N ALA A 482 1.81 -4.58 20.01
CA ALA A 482 2.36 -5.88 19.66
C ALA A 482 3.76 -6.15 20.23
N LEU A 483 4.51 -5.12 20.61
CA LEU A 483 5.88 -5.21 21.15
C LEU A 483 5.98 -5.05 22.67
N LEU A 484 4.87 -4.79 23.38
CA LEU A 484 4.85 -4.57 24.83
C LEU A 484 5.55 -5.68 25.63
N HIS A 485 5.33 -6.94 25.24
CA HIS A 485 5.82 -8.13 25.94
C HIS A 485 7.14 -8.69 25.39
N GLU A 486 7.82 -7.94 24.50
CA GLU A 486 9.11 -8.30 23.88
C GLU A 486 9.08 -9.66 23.16
N PRO A 487 8.22 -9.85 22.17
CA PRO A 487 8.07 -11.11 21.48
C PRO A 487 9.35 -11.55 20.74
N ASP A 488 9.55 -12.86 20.59
CA ASP A 488 10.61 -13.44 19.76
C ASP A 488 10.26 -13.36 18.26
N ILE A 489 8.96 -13.36 17.94
CA ILE A 489 8.46 -13.36 16.56
C ILE A 489 7.38 -12.29 16.42
N LEU A 490 7.50 -11.47 15.39
CA LEU A 490 6.52 -10.44 15.03
C LEU A 490 5.84 -10.80 13.71
N PHE A 491 4.52 -10.86 13.75
CA PHE A 491 3.67 -11.09 12.59
C PHE A 491 3.03 -9.77 12.13
N LEU A 492 3.20 -9.44 10.84
CA LEU A 492 2.72 -8.21 10.22
C LEU A 492 1.82 -8.54 9.02
N ASP A 493 0.50 -8.39 9.17
CA ASP A 493 -0.46 -8.68 8.11
C ASP A 493 -0.82 -7.40 7.35
N GLU A 494 -0.17 -7.17 6.20
CA GLU A 494 -0.32 -5.98 5.36
C GLU A 494 -0.28 -4.67 6.17
N ALA A 495 0.62 -4.60 7.13
CA ALA A 495 0.64 -3.56 8.16
C ALA A 495 0.91 -2.14 7.65
N THR A 496 1.39 -1.99 6.42
CA THR A 496 1.66 -0.69 5.77
C THR A 496 0.60 -0.29 4.75
N SER A 497 -0.47 -1.08 4.62
CA SER A 497 -1.56 -0.78 3.68
C SER A 497 -2.19 0.58 3.99
N GLY A 498 -2.21 1.48 3.02
CA GLY A 498 -2.68 2.87 3.18
C GLY A 498 -1.66 3.82 3.84
N ALA A 499 -0.44 3.38 4.15
CA ALA A 499 0.61 4.28 4.60
C ALA A 499 1.23 5.06 3.44
N ASP A 500 1.51 6.33 3.66
CA ASP A 500 2.28 7.13 2.72
C ASP A 500 3.74 6.65 2.62
N PRO A 501 4.49 7.06 1.57
CA PRO A 501 5.85 6.57 1.36
C PRO A 501 6.79 6.84 2.55
N LEU A 502 6.71 7.99 3.21
CA LEU A 502 7.58 8.31 4.34
C LEU A 502 7.27 7.44 5.55
N ALA A 503 5.98 7.33 5.92
CA ALA A 503 5.54 6.47 7.01
C ALA A 503 5.94 5.00 6.76
N ARG A 504 5.91 4.55 5.50
CA ARG A 504 6.36 3.23 5.09
C ARG A 504 7.88 3.06 5.30
N ARG A 505 8.71 4.06 4.92
CA ARG A 505 10.17 4.02 5.16
C ARG A 505 10.49 3.93 6.66
N GLU A 506 9.84 4.74 7.48
CA GLU A 506 10.01 4.72 8.94
C GLU A 506 9.61 3.37 9.53
N PHE A 507 8.47 2.81 9.09
CA PHE A 507 8.00 1.51 9.53
C PHE A 507 9.04 0.42 9.23
N TRP A 508 9.54 0.36 8.02
CA TRP A 508 10.55 -0.61 7.61
C TRP A 508 11.91 -0.40 8.31
N GLY A 509 12.28 0.84 8.60
CA GLY A 509 13.44 1.14 9.45
C GLY A 509 13.33 0.52 10.84
N ARG A 510 12.14 0.59 11.46
CA ARG A 510 11.85 -0.05 12.75
C ARG A 510 11.89 -1.58 12.66
N ILE A 511 11.30 -2.16 11.60
CA ILE A 511 11.34 -3.62 11.36
C ILE A 511 12.78 -4.11 11.22
N THR A 512 13.60 -3.41 10.45
CA THR A 512 15.02 -3.73 10.27
C THR A 512 15.77 -3.72 11.62
N ALA A 513 15.53 -2.68 12.45
CA ALA A 513 16.14 -2.60 13.77
C ALA A 513 15.74 -3.76 14.69
N LEU A 514 14.45 -4.17 14.67
CA LEU A 514 13.97 -5.34 15.42
C LEU A 514 14.64 -6.63 14.97
N SER A 515 14.74 -6.84 13.67
CA SER A 515 15.40 -8.02 13.09
C SER A 515 16.89 -8.08 13.44
N GLU A 516 17.62 -6.95 13.39
CA GLU A 516 19.03 -6.87 13.82
C GLU A 516 19.21 -7.22 15.30
N GLN A 517 18.19 -7.00 16.13
CA GLN A 517 18.15 -7.37 17.55
C GLN A 517 17.66 -8.81 17.79
N GLY A 518 17.48 -9.59 16.72
CA GLY A 518 17.15 -11.03 16.80
C GLY A 518 15.65 -11.33 16.85
N VAL A 519 14.76 -10.36 16.64
CA VAL A 519 13.32 -10.60 16.46
C VAL A 519 13.08 -11.14 15.06
N THR A 520 12.46 -12.31 14.94
CA THR A 520 12.04 -12.86 13.65
C THR A 520 10.79 -12.14 13.17
N VAL A 521 10.74 -11.74 11.92
CA VAL A 521 9.58 -11.02 11.37
C VAL A 521 9.00 -11.77 10.19
N ILE A 522 7.69 -12.04 10.23
CA ILE A 522 6.95 -12.59 9.11
C ILE A 522 5.97 -11.54 8.64
N VAL A 523 6.06 -11.17 7.36
CA VAL A 523 5.22 -10.12 6.79
C VAL A 523 4.42 -10.65 5.60
N THR A 524 3.13 -10.30 5.55
CA THR A 524 2.35 -10.37 4.33
C THR A 524 2.29 -8.98 3.71
N THR A 525 2.47 -8.88 2.42
CA THR A 525 2.32 -7.62 1.70
C THR A 525 1.86 -7.86 0.26
N HIS A 526 1.25 -6.85 -0.31
CA HIS A 526 0.97 -6.72 -1.74
C HIS A 526 1.83 -5.64 -2.40
N PHE A 527 2.63 -4.91 -1.61
CA PHE A 527 3.62 -3.95 -2.10
C PHE A 527 4.90 -4.68 -2.48
N MET A 528 5.19 -4.71 -3.77
CA MET A 528 6.38 -5.43 -4.26
C MET A 528 7.70 -4.80 -3.81
N GLU A 529 7.71 -3.49 -3.56
CA GLU A 529 8.87 -2.78 -3.01
C GLU A 529 9.21 -3.25 -1.59
N GLU A 530 8.21 -3.66 -0.80
CA GLU A 530 8.43 -4.15 0.55
C GLU A 530 9.13 -5.51 0.59
N ALA A 531 8.98 -6.31 -0.47
CA ALA A 531 9.69 -7.56 -0.63
C ALA A 531 11.22 -7.38 -0.64
N GLU A 532 11.72 -6.21 -1.09
CA GLU A 532 13.14 -5.89 -1.10
C GLU A 532 13.76 -5.73 0.30
N TYR A 533 12.94 -5.48 1.32
CA TYR A 533 13.38 -5.45 2.72
C TYR A 533 13.47 -6.83 3.37
N CYS A 534 12.90 -7.86 2.73
CA CYS A 534 12.93 -9.21 3.25
C CYS A 534 14.29 -9.89 2.97
N ASP A 535 14.70 -10.80 3.84
CA ASP A 535 15.85 -11.68 3.59
C ASP A 535 15.48 -12.77 2.59
N ARG A 536 14.28 -13.34 2.76
CA ARG A 536 13.69 -14.32 1.85
C ARG A 536 12.20 -14.04 1.70
N ILE A 537 11.68 -14.42 0.54
CA ILE A 537 10.27 -14.27 0.20
C ILE A 537 9.74 -15.55 -0.41
N MET A 538 8.47 -15.85 -0.15
CA MET A 538 7.71 -16.90 -0.79
C MET A 538 6.54 -16.30 -1.56
N ILE A 539 6.41 -16.66 -2.83
CA ILE A 539 5.27 -16.28 -3.68
C ILE A 539 4.27 -17.43 -3.67
N MET A 540 3.03 -17.11 -3.27
CA MET A 540 1.92 -18.05 -3.21
C MET A 540 0.87 -17.72 -4.27
N ASP A 541 0.27 -18.73 -4.89
CA ASP A 541 -1.01 -18.62 -5.62
C ASP A 541 -1.81 -19.92 -5.47
N ALA A 542 -3.14 -19.81 -5.44
CA ALA A 542 -4.06 -20.94 -5.28
C ALA A 542 -3.68 -21.88 -4.10
N GLY A 543 -3.23 -21.32 -2.99
CA GLY A 543 -2.85 -22.07 -1.77
C GLY A 543 -1.49 -22.77 -1.84
N ARG A 544 -0.70 -22.60 -2.90
CA ARG A 544 0.58 -23.29 -3.12
C ARG A 544 1.75 -22.32 -3.11
N ASN A 545 2.93 -22.83 -2.74
CA ASN A 545 4.20 -22.14 -2.96
C ASN A 545 4.57 -22.25 -4.44
N LEU A 546 4.78 -21.12 -5.13
CA LEU A 546 5.22 -21.05 -6.52
C LEU A 546 6.73 -20.86 -6.64
N ALA A 547 7.29 -20.00 -5.80
CA ALA A 547 8.71 -19.67 -5.77
C ALA A 547 9.12 -19.20 -4.37
N GLU A 548 10.34 -19.54 -3.95
CA GLU A 548 10.92 -19.11 -2.68
C GLU A 548 12.41 -18.80 -2.88
N GLY A 549 12.89 -17.71 -2.30
CA GLY A 549 14.30 -17.32 -2.39
C GLY A 549 14.53 -15.91 -1.87
N THR A 550 15.74 -15.40 -2.07
CA THR A 550 16.06 -13.98 -1.82
C THR A 550 15.34 -13.09 -2.84
N PRO A 551 15.16 -11.79 -2.56
CA PRO A 551 14.60 -10.86 -3.55
C PRO A 551 15.34 -10.90 -4.90
N ALA A 552 16.65 -11.14 -4.90
CA ALA A 552 17.45 -11.27 -6.13
C ALA A 552 17.11 -12.54 -6.91
N ASP A 553 16.94 -13.69 -6.21
CA ASP A 553 16.55 -14.97 -6.84
C ASP A 553 15.18 -14.83 -7.51
N ILE A 554 14.21 -14.25 -6.82
CA ILE A 554 12.86 -14.07 -7.34
C ILE A 554 12.87 -13.16 -8.58
N ARG A 555 13.63 -12.06 -8.57
CA ARG A 555 13.73 -11.18 -9.75
C ARG A 555 14.36 -11.88 -10.96
N GLY A 556 15.19 -12.88 -10.73
CA GLY A 556 15.76 -13.71 -11.78
C GLY A 556 14.75 -14.49 -12.62
N HIS A 557 13.50 -14.64 -12.16
CA HIS A 557 12.42 -15.28 -12.95
C HIS A 557 11.85 -14.38 -14.06
N ALA A 558 12.02 -13.05 -13.96
CA ALA A 558 11.57 -12.15 -15.01
C ALA A 558 12.65 -11.89 -16.05
N LYS A 559 12.23 -11.72 -17.30
CA LYS A 559 13.12 -11.34 -18.40
C LYS A 559 13.21 -9.82 -18.52
N PRO A 560 14.39 -9.27 -18.87
CA PRO A 560 14.50 -7.84 -19.16
C PRO A 560 13.51 -7.43 -20.24
N GLN A 561 12.79 -6.34 -20.03
CA GLN A 561 11.87 -5.74 -21.01
C GLN A 561 12.38 -4.35 -21.37
N ASP A 562 12.41 -4.01 -22.65
CA ASP A 562 12.80 -2.69 -23.18
C ASP A 562 14.16 -2.17 -22.67
N GLY A 563 15.13 -3.07 -22.40
CA GLY A 563 16.46 -2.71 -21.91
C GLY A 563 16.52 -2.31 -20.43
N ARG A 564 15.41 -2.42 -19.69
CA ARG A 564 15.30 -2.21 -18.24
C ARG A 564 15.50 -3.52 -17.49
N GLU A 565 16.28 -3.50 -16.40
CA GLU A 565 16.32 -4.62 -15.44
C GLU A 565 14.91 -4.81 -14.83
N PRO A 566 14.41 -6.06 -14.71
CA PRO A 566 13.09 -6.32 -14.14
C PRO A 566 13.06 -5.92 -12.66
N ASN A 567 11.94 -5.31 -12.25
CA ASN A 567 11.68 -5.04 -10.86
C ASN A 567 10.96 -6.23 -10.18
N MET A 568 10.67 -6.13 -8.89
CA MET A 568 10.00 -7.20 -8.14
C MET A 568 8.58 -7.46 -8.64
N GLU A 569 7.88 -6.44 -9.13
CA GLU A 569 6.53 -6.57 -9.69
C GLU A 569 6.53 -7.35 -11.00
N ASP A 570 7.49 -7.08 -11.89
CA ASP A 570 7.65 -7.81 -13.14
C ASP A 570 7.89 -9.31 -12.86
N ALA A 571 8.72 -9.62 -11.86
CA ALA A 571 9.00 -11.00 -11.47
C ALA A 571 7.78 -11.69 -10.86
N PHE A 572 7.07 -11.01 -9.98
CA PHE A 572 5.84 -11.52 -9.37
C PHE A 572 4.80 -11.86 -10.45
N ILE A 573 4.55 -10.95 -11.37
CA ILE A 573 3.60 -11.15 -12.47
C ILE A 573 4.02 -12.34 -13.33
N ALA A 574 5.30 -12.43 -13.73
CA ALA A 574 5.82 -13.53 -14.54
C ALA A 574 5.60 -14.90 -13.88
N ILE A 575 5.92 -15.03 -12.58
CA ILE A 575 5.75 -16.28 -11.82
C ILE A 575 4.27 -16.69 -11.73
N VAL A 576 3.38 -15.74 -11.43
CA VAL A 576 1.95 -16.02 -11.28
C VAL A 576 1.30 -16.35 -12.62
N GLU A 577 1.63 -15.63 -13.70
CA GLU A 577 1.12 -15.88 -15.06
C GLU A 577 1.58 -17.25 -15.59
N GLU A 578 2.85 -17.60 -15.40
CA GLU A 578 3.39 -18.92 -15.78
C GLU A 578 2.64 -20.06 -15.07
N SER A 579 2.42 -19.95 -13.77
CA SER A 579 1.67 -20.93 -12.98
C SER A 579 0.24 -21.10 -13.48
N ARG A 580 -0.46 -19.99 -13.76
CA ARG A 580 -1.85 -20.00 -14.23
C ARG A 580 -1.98 -20.59 -15.64
N SER A 581 -1.06 -20.24 -16.55
CA SER A 581 -1.01 -20.78 -17.90
C SER A 581 -0.76 -22.30 -17.90
N ALA A 582 0.13 -22.78 -17.03
CA ALA A 582 0.39 -24.21 -16.83
C ALA A 582 -0.84 -24.96 -16.30
N ALA A 583 -1.61 -24.34 -15.39
CA ALA A 583 -2.84 -24.92 -14.85
C ALA A 583 -3.96 -25.01 -15.90
N GLU A 584 -4.14 -23.97 -16.72
CA GLU A 584 -5.11 -23.97 -17.83
C GLU A 584 -4.79 -25.03 -18.90
N THR A 585 -3.52 -25.23 -19.21
CA THR A 585 -3.06 -26.25 -20.16
C THR A 585 -3.36 -27.66 -19.63
N ARG A 586 -3.14 -27.91 -18.34
CA ARG A 586 -3.47 -29.19 -17.68
C ARG A 586 -4.98 -29.42 -17.61
N GLY A 587 -5.78 -28.39 -17.33
CA GLY A 587 -7.25 -28.49 -17.30
C GLY A 587 -7.90 -28.71 -18.66
N LYS A 588 -7.23 -28.34 -19.76
CA LYS A 588 -7.69 -28.64 -21.14
C LYS A 588 -7.27 -30.03 -21.61
N ALA A 589 -6.29 -30.64 -20.95
CA ALA A 589 -5.76 -31.96 -21.30
C ALA A 589 -6.40 -33.10 -20.45
N ALA A 590 -7.15 -32.78 -19.41
CA ALA A 590 -7.94 -33.68 -18.56
C ALA A 590 -9.44 -33.61 -18.94
#